data_5b5c044268584e3d4c2caa645330872b
#
_entry.id   5b5c044268584e3d4c2caa645330872b
#
_cell.length_a   1.000
_cell.length_b   1.000
_cell.length_c   1.000
_cell.angle_alpha   90.00
_cell.angle_beta   90.00
_cell.angle_gamma   90.00
#
_symmetry.space_group_name_H-M   'P 1'
#
loop_
_entity.id
_entity.type
_entity.pdbx_description
1 polymer ?
#
loop_
_entity_poly.entity_id
_entity_poly.type
_entity_poly.pdbx_seq_one_letter_code
_entity_poly.pdbx_strand_id
1 'polypeptide(L)'
;MEDFKKENPYGLVYDNAITENVDGKVNIKPVNYTLNGLKISANLYLPANYDENKKYSAVAVAHPNGGVKEQVAGLYAQKLAELGYVTSAADASYQGASEGEPRLRDYPSNRIDDISGMIDYLIKMESVDNSKIGALGICGGGGYTTACSQTDKRIKAVATLSMFNSGRVRRNGFLDKQKDTIQERLIKSANARNKELEGEIVYEGFLPDMNDEELTKYMESLPEGLYKDGIYYCGLRYRHPKATGSYTTASFIKLMAFDVEDRMDLINQPLLMIAGSNADTLYMTKDAFEKATGTKNKELYLIEGATHIQTYWKEEYVEKVVNKLKDFFGENL
;
A
#
# COMPACT_ATOMS: atom_id res chain seq x y z
N MET A 1 11.56 19.02 -15.64
CA MET A 1 10.55 18.38 -14.77
C MET A 1 10.19 19.41 -13.72
N GLU A 2 8.92 19.82 -13.65
CA GLU A 2 8.47 20.72 -12.59
C GLU A 2 8.63 20.02 -11.22
N ASP A 3 9.19 20.76 -10.27
CA ASP A 3 9.48 20.23 -8.93
C ASP A 3 8.20 20.29 -8.09
N PHE A 4 7.30 19.30 -8.27
CA PHE A 4 6.02 19.19 -7.57
C PHE A 4 6.11 19.25 -6.04
N LYS A 5 7.32 19.15 -5.48
CA LYS A 5 7.55 19.00 -4.04
C LYS A 5 7.64 20.33 -3.28
N LYS A 6 7.92 21.45 -3.96
CA LYS A 6 8.23 22.71 -3.26
C LYS A 6 7.00 23.45 -2.72
N GLU A 7 5.80 23.07 -3.13
CA GLU A 7 4.61 23.89 -2.84
C GLU A 7 3.47 23.15 -2.10
N ASN A 8 3.53 21.82 -1.92
CA ASN A 8 2.47 21.11 -1.20
C ASN A 8 2.71 21.11 0.31
N PRO A 9 1.89 21.80 1.13
CA PRO A 9 2.12 21.95 2.58
C PRO A 9 1.95 20.64 3.36
N TYR A 10 1.34 19.61 2.76
CA TYR A 10 1.13 18.29 3.35
C TYR A 10 2.16 17.27 2.85
N GLY A 11 3.11 17.65 2.00
CA GLY A 11 4.11 16.77 1.41
C GLY A 11 3.56 15.81 0.36
N LEU A 12 2.33 15.99 -0.11
CA LEU A 12 1.70 15.13 -1.11
C LEU A 12 2.41 15.27 -2.47
N VAL A 13 2.67 14.13 -3.12
CA VAL A 13 3.44 14.08 -4.38
C VAL A 13 2.67 13.40 -5.51
N TYR A 14 1.36 13.40 -5.49
CA TYR A 14 0.51 12.90 -6.57
C TYR A 14 -0.23 14.04 -7.28
N ASP A 15 -0.69 13.80 -8.50
CA ASP A 15 -1.38 14.78 -9.30
C ASP A 15 -2.74 15.15 -8.70
N ASN A 16 -3.12 16.42 -8.76
CA ASN A 16 -4.34 16.97 -8.17
C ASN A 16 -4.45 16.78 -6.64
N ALA A 17 -3.30 16.74 -5.95
CA ALA A 17 -3.26 16.67 -4.50
C ALA A 17 -3.83 17.93 -3.84
N ILE A 18 -4.47 17.78 -2.69
CA ILE A 18 -4.95 18.90 -1.87
C ILE A 18 -3.75 19.77 -1.47
N THR A 19 -3.85 21.08 -1.70
CA THR A 19 -2.85 22.09 -1.30
C THR A 19 -3.31 22.95 -0.14
N GLU A 20 -4.63 23.00 0.11
CA GLU A 20 -5.25 23.74 1.21
C GLU A 20 -6.59 23.14 1.57
N ASN A 21 -6.99 23.29 2.83
CA ASN A 21 -8.32 22.92 3.28
C ASN A 21 -9.32 24.04 2.98
N VAL A 22 -10.43 23.69 2.32
CA VAL A 22 -11.47 24.63 1.89
C VAL A 22 -12.84 24.13 2.35
N ASP A 23 -13.65 25.03 2.91
CA ASP A 23 -15.02 24.69 3.30
C ASP A 23 -15.82 24.17 2.11
N GLY A 24 -16.60 23.12 2.36
CA GLY A 24 -17.41 22.49 1.31
C GLY A 24 -16.65 21.55 0.37
N LYS A 25 -15.33 21.41 0.53
CA LYS A 25 -14.51 20.47 -0.23
C LYS A 25 -13.94 19.35 0.64
N VAL A 26 -13.29 18.38 0.01
CA VAL A 26 -12.50 17.36 0.75
C VAL A 26 -11.35 18.05 1.47
N ASN A 27 -11.19 17.74 2.74
CA ASN A 27 -10.14 18.29 3.59
C ASN A 27 -9.22 17.20 4.10
N ILE A 28 -7.94 17.54 4.30
CA ILE A 28 -6.91 16.65 4.85
C ILE A 28 -6.55 17.09 6.27
N LYS A 29 -6.42 16.14 7.18
CA LYS A 29 -5.99 16.37 8.55
C LYS A 29 -4.84 15.41 8.89
N PRO A 30 -3.59 15.88 8.98
CA PRO A 30 -2.49 15.08 9.51
C PRO A 30 -2.78 14.69 10.96
N VAL A 31 -2.66 13.41 11.27
CA VAL A 31 -2.94 12.86 12.60
C VAL A 31 -1.84 11.87 13.02
N ASN A 32 -1.80 11.59 14.31
CA ASN A 32 -0.95 10.53 14.85
C ASN A 32 -1.75 9.70 15.83
N TYR A 33 -1.44 8.40 15.91
CA TYR A 33 -1.97 7.50 16.93
C TYR A 33 -0.87 6.55 17.42
N THR A 34 -1.10 5.93 18.57
CA THR A 34 -0.14 4.94 19.11
C THR A 34 -0.59 3.53 18.74
N LEU A 35 0.34 2.74 18.19
CA LEU A 35 0.16 1.33 17.88
C LEU A 35 1.39 0.56 18.36
N ASN A 36 1.19 -0.45 19.21
CA ASN A 36 2.28 -1.29 19.75
C ASN A 36 3.44 -0.46 20.35
N GLY A 37 3.12 0.68 20.98
CA GLY A 37 4.11 1.59 21.59
C GLY A 37 4.80 2.55 20.61
N LEU A 38 4.50 2.48 19.32
CA LEU A 38 5.04 3.37 18.29
C LEU A 38 4.04 4.46 17.94
N LYS A 39 4.53 5.67 17.67
CA LYS A 39 3.74 6.75 17.09
C LYS A 39 3.61 6.54 15.59
N ILE A 40 2.40 6.32 15.12
CA ILE A 40 2.05 6.14 13.71
C ILE A 40 1.58 7.47 13.13
N SER A 41 2.14 7.86 12.01
CA SER A 41 1.78 9.08 11.27
C SER A 41 0.78 8.74 10.16
N ALA A 42 -0.35 9.43 10.13
CA ALA A 42 -1.40 9.22 9.14
C ALA A 42 -1.97 10.54 8.62
N ASN A 43 -2.56 10.49 7.44
CA ASN A 43 -3.43 11.52 6.90
C ASN A 43 -4.88 11.02 6.92
N LEU A 44 -5.74 11.77 7.59
CA LEU A 44 -7.17 11.59 7.56
C LEU A 44 -7.75 12.51 6.49
N TYR A 45 -8.55 11.96 5.57
CA TYR A 45 -9.28 12.75 4.57
C TYR A 45 -10.75 12.74 4.92
N LEU A 46 -11.32 13.93 5.02
CA LEU A 46 -12.72 14.16 5.37
C LEU A 46 -13.49 14.55 4.10
N PRO A 47 -14.68 13.97 3.86
CA PRO A 47 -15.45 14.27 2.66
C PRO A 47 -15.91 15.73 2.60
N ALA A 48 -16.34 16.16 1.43
CA ALA A 48 -16.93 17.49 1.26
C ALA A 48 -18.12 17.68 2.19
N ASN A 49 -18.24 18.87 2.78
CA ASN A 49 -19.29 19.20 3.77
C ASN A 49 -19.33 18.23 4.96
N TYR A 50 -18.16 17.76 5.41
CA TYR A 50 -18.06 16.89 6.57
C TYR A 50 -18.72 17.53 7.80
N ASP A 51 -19.55 16.73 8.48
CA ASP A 51 -20.25 17.11 9.70
C ASP A 51 -20.00 16.02 10.76
N GLU A 52 -19.34 16.38 11.86
CA GLU A 52 -18.99 15.43 12.92
C GLU A 52 -20.18 14.74 13.58
N ASN A 53 -21.38 15.32 13.45
CA ASN A 53 -22.62 14.76 13.99
C ASN A 53 -23.29 13.74 13.06
N LYS A 54 -22.76 13.54 11.85
CA LYS A 54 -23.25 12.54 10.89
C LYS A 54 -22.43 11.26 10.96
N LYS A 55 -22.99 10.18 10.43
CA LYS A 55 -22.30 8.90 10.29
C LYS A 55 -21.85 8.70 8.85
N TYR A 56 -20.59 8.29 8.69
CA TYR A 56 -19.94 8.03 7.43
C TYR A 56 -19.41 6.60 7.35
N SER A 57 -19.50 5.99 6.20
CA SER A 57 -18.68 4.83 5.88
C SER A 57 -17.21 5.25 5.82
N ALA A 58 -16.29 4.37 6.19
CA ALA A 58 -14.87 4.69 6.23
C ALA A 58 -14.03 3.66 5.47
N VAL A 59 -12.87 4.08 4.94
CA VAL A 59 -11.93 3.19 4.26
C VAL A 59 -10.50 3.45 4.72
N ALA A 60 -9.82 2.41 5.20
CA ALA A 60 -8.39 2.42 5.46
C ALA A 60 -7.62 2.12 4.16
N VAL A 61 -6.60 2.92 3.83
CA VAL A 61 -5.82 2.79 2.60
C VAL A 61 -4.36 2.49 2.90
N ALA A 62 -3.90 1.28 2.56
CA ALA A 62 -2.55 0.81 2.82
C ALA A 62 -1.62 1.01 1.62
N HIS A 63 -0.44 1.60 1.87
CA HIS A 63 0.54 1.95 0.83
C HIS A 63 1.39 0.77 0.34
N PRO A 64 2.00 0.87 -0.87
CA PRO A 64 2.97 -0.10 -1.40
C PRO A 64 4.17 -0.34 -0.49
N ASN A 65 4.90 -1.44 -0.72
CA ASN A 65 6.19 -1.66 -0.08
C ASN A 65 7.14 -0.50 -0.34
N GLY A 66 7.76 0.02 0.73
CA GLY A 66 8.70 1.14 0.65
C GLY A 66 8.09 2.49 0.23
N GLY A 67 6.77 2.54 0.05
CA GLY A 67 6.01 3.78 -0.19
C GLY A 67 5.67 4.51 1.10
N VAL A 68 4.98 5.64 0.95
CA VAL A 68 4.48 6.48 2.05
C VAL A 68 3.06 6.96 1.78
N LYS A 69 2.37 7.42 2.82
CA LYS A 69 1.00 7.94 2.76
C LYS A 69 0.84 9.16 1.84
N GLU A 70 1.92 9.88 1.54
CA GLU A 70 1.94 11.04 0.67
C GLU A 70 1.97 10.71 -0.82
N GLN A 71 2.04 9.42 -1.18
CA GLN A 71 2.06 8.91 -2.55
C GLN A 71 0.68 8.31 -2.94
N VAL A 72 0.66 7.21 -3.68
CA VAL A 72 -0.56 6.57 -4.22
C VAL A 72 -1.62 6.25 -3.17
N ALA A 73 -1.23 5.93 -1.93
CA ALA A 73 -2.21 5.70 -0.87
C ALA A 73 -2.99 6.98 -0.53
N GLY A 74 -2.31 8.12 -0.49
CA GLY A 74 -2.94 9.43 -0.34
C GLY A 74 -3.85 9.79 -1.52
N LEU A 75 -3.41 9.51 -2.76
CA LEU A 75 -4.24 9.71 -3.95
C LEU A 75 -5.59 8.98 -3.82
N TYR A 76 -5.56 7.67 -3.56
CA TYR A 76 -6.79 6.88 -3.47
C TYR A 76 -7.61 7.23 -2.22
N ALA A 77 -6.96 7.58 -1.09
CA ALA A 77 -7.66 8.09 0.09
C ALA A 77 -8.41 9.40 -0.21
N GLN A 78 -7.75 10.35 -0.92
CA GLN A 78 -8.40 11.57 -1.38
C GLN A 78 -9.57 11.26 -2.33
N LYS A 79 -9.37 10.41 -3.33
CA LYS A 79 -10.40 10.04 -4.31
C LYS A 79 -11.63 9.38 -3.65
N LEU A 80 -11.42 8.52 -2.67
CA LEU A 80 -12.52 7.92 -1.91
C LEU A 80 -13.22 8.96 -1.01
N ALA A 81 -12.48 9.93 -0.45
CA ALA A 81 -13.11 11.04 0.29
C ALA A 81 -13.95 11.95 -0.62
N GLU A 82 -13.53 12.15 -1.88
CA GLU A 82 -14.35 12.83 -2.91
C GLU A 82 -15.66 12.10 -3.19
N LEU A 83 -15.73 10.79 -2.94
CA LEU A 83 -16.95 9.96 -3.05
C LEU A 83 -17.79 9.95 -1.75
N GLY A 84 -17.37 10.64 -0.69
CA GLY A 84 -18.13 10.78 0.55
C GLY A 84 -17.70 9.89 1.72
N TYR A 85 -16.60 9.13 1.57
CA TYR A 85 -16.04 8.31 2.65
C TYR A 85 -15.13 9.13 3.56
N VAL A 86 -15.07 8.78 4.85
CA VAL A 86 -13.95 9.15 5.71
C VAL A 86 -12.81 8.18 5.43
N THR A 87 -11.62 8.67 5.08
CA THR A 87 -10.52 7.78 4.73
C THR A 87 -9.25 8.08 5.51
N SER A 88 -8.45 7.04 5.76
CA SER A 88 -7.16 7.16 6.41
C SER A 88 -6.09 6.48 5.58
N ALA A 89 -4.98 7.19 5.33
CA ALA A 89 -3.74 6.62 4.82
C ALA A 89 -2.64 6.84 5.85
N ALA A 90 -2.00 5.78 6.34
CA ALA A 90 -0.94 5.84 7.34
C ALA A 90 0.39 5.36 6.76
N ASP A 91 1.50 5.94 7.23
CA ASP A 91 2.80 5.31 7.07
C ASP A 91 2.88 4.07 7.95
N ALA A 92 3.31 2.96 7.40
CA ALA A 92 3.54 1.75 8.18
C ALA A 92 4.59 1.99 9.28
N SER A 93 4.49 1.26 10.37
CA SER A 93 5.52 1.25 11.42
C SER A 93 6.90 1.00 10.80
N TYR A 94 7.92 1.68 11.31
CA TYR A 94 9.32 1.68 10.82
C TYR A 94 9.52 2.39 9.47
N GLN A 95 8.48 2.95 8.83
CA GLN A 95 8.55 3.59 7.52
C GLN A 95 8.04 5.04 7.56
N GLY A 96 8.37 5.83 6.52
CA GLY A 96 7.85 7.17 6.38
C GLY A 96 8.11 8.07 7.58
N ALA A 97 7.06 8.70 8.09
CA ALA A 97 7.07 9.53 9.30
C ALA A 97 6.63 8.77 10.57
N SER A 98 6.26 7.49 10.46
CA SER A 98 5.98 6.63 11.60
C SER A 98 7.27 6.21 12.32
N GLU A 99 7.17 5.97 13.63
CA GLU A 99 8.30 5.55 14.45
C GLU A 99 8.67 4.07 14.24
N GLY A 100 9.77 3.67 14.83
CA GLY A 100 10.30 2.31 14.88
C GLY A 100 11.74 2.22 14.39
N GLU A 101 12.57 1.45 15.13
CA GLU A 101 13.97 1.20 14.82
C GLU A 101 14.28 -0.31 14.80
N PRO A 102 15.21 -0.77 13.95
CA PRO A 102 15.84 0.01 12.88
C PRO A 102 14.82 0.46 11.83
N ARG A 103 15.07 1.62 11.21
CA ARG A 103 14.21 2.11 10.12
C ARG A 103 14.08 1.08 9.01
N LEU A 104 12.95 1.11 8.29
CA LEU A 104 12.69 0.26 7.12
C LEU A 104 12.64 -1.26 7.45
N ARG A 105 12.38 -1.62 8.70
CA ARG A 105 12.06 -3.01 9.06
C ARG A 105 10.71 -3.38 8.42
N ASP A 106 10.71 -4.43 7.60
CA ASP A 106 9.51 -4.87 6.89
C ASP A 106 9.09 -6.28 7.35
N TYR A 107 8.38 -6.34 8.48
CA TYR A 107 7.82 -7.58 9.01
C TYR A 107 6.34 -7.67 8.65
N PRO A 108 5.89 -8.78 8.03
CA PRO A 108 4.47 -8.97 7.68
C PRO A 108 3.51 -8.75 8.85
N SER A 109 3.87 -9.23 10.04
CA SER A 109 3.06 -9.01 11.25
C SER A 109 2.83 -7.53 11.55
N ASN A 110 3.89 -6.70 11.46
CA ASN A 110 3.78 -5.27 11.71
C ASN A 110 2.87 -4.61 10.67
N ARG A 111 3.03 -4.98 9.40
CA ARG A 111 2.22 -4.43 8.31
C ARG A 111 0.74 -4.80 8.43
N ILE A 112 0.43 -6.00 8.92
CA ILE A 112 -0.93 -6.44 9.23
C ILE A 112 -1.49 -5.64 10.40
N ASP A 113 -0.70 -5.47 11.48
CA ASP A 113 -1.07 -4.67 12.65
C ASP A 113 -1.29 -3.19 12.28
N ASP A 114 -0.47 -2.62 11.38
CA ASP A 114 -0.63 -1.23 10.90
C ASP A 114 -2.00 -1.00 10.25
N ILE A 115 -2.50 -2.00 9.52
CA ILE A 115 -3.83 -1.92 8.89
C ILE A 115 -4.94 -2.02 9.96
N SER A 116 -4.83 -2.98 10.89
CA SER A 116 -5.74 -3.05 12.05
C SER A 116 -5.71 -1.76 12.88
N GLY A 117 -4.53 -1.13 13.02
CA GLY A 117 -4.36 0.15 13.71
C GLY A 117 -5.08 1.33 13.02
N MET A 118 -5.11 1.35 11.68
CA MET A 118 -5.94 2.32 10.94
C MET A 118 -7.43 2.10 11.22
N ILE A 119 -7.88 0.84 11.26
CA ILE A 119 -9.25 0.47 11.62
C ILE A 119 -9.56 0.89 13.05
N ASP A 120 -8.65 0.65 14.01
CA ASP A 120 -8.80 1.09 15.41
C ASP A 120 -8.99 2.62 15.52
N TYR A 121 -8.21 3.37 14.72
CA TYR A 121 -8.32 4.82 14.70
C TYR A 121 -9.67 5.29 14.15
N LEU A 122 -10.11 4.70 13.03
CA LEU A 122 -11.39 5.04 12.40
C LEU A 122 -12.59 4.70 13.32
N ILE A 123 -12.57 3.56 14.00
CA ILE A 123 -13.62 3.13 14.94
C ILE A 123 -13.80 4.12 16.11
N LYS A 124 -12.72 4.78 16.54
CA LYS A 124 -12.77 5.76 17.64
C LYS A 124 -13.38 7.10 17.22
N MET A 125 -13.57 7.35 15.94
CA MET A 125 -14.23 8.55 15.45
C MET A 125 -15.75 8.43 15.59
N GLU A 126 -16.36 9.33 16.36
CA GLU A 126 -17.83 9.32 16.55
C GLU A 126 -18.61 9.45 15.25
N SER A 127 -18.03 10.10 14.24
CA SER A 127 -18.62 10.28 12.90
C SER A 127 -18.50 9.04 12.00
N VAL A 128 -17.79 7.98 12.38
CA VAL A 128 -17.68 6.75 11.60
C VAL A 128 -18.76 5.75 12.02
N ASP A 129 -19.39 5.11 11.03
CA ASP A 129 -20.25 3.95 11.23
C ASP A 129 -19.38 2.68 11.30
N ASN A 130 -19.22 2.12 12.49
CA ASN A 130 -18.37 0.94 12.71
C ASN A 130 -18.85 -0.32 11.99
N SER A 131 -20.10 -0.34 11.50
CA SER A 131 -20.62 -1.43 10.66
C SER A 131 -20.28 -1.26 9.18
N LYS A 132 -19.63 -0.14 8.79
CA LYS A 132 -19.37 0.27 7.41
C LYS A 132 -17.92 0.71 7.20
N ILE A 133 -16.98 -0.16 7.57
CA ILE A 133 -15.54 0.09 7.40
C ILE A 133 -14.98 -0.86 6.35
N GLY A 134 -14.41 -0.31 5.28
CA GLY A 134 -13.69 -1.04 4.25
C GLY A 134 -12.18 -0.86 4.35
N ALA A 135 -11.46 -1.63 3.56
CA ALA A 135 -10.02 -1.46 3.40
C ALA A 135 -9.61 -1.57 1.91
N LEU A 136 -8.72 -0.70 1.50
CA LEU A 136 -8.05 -0.73 0.19
C LEU A 136 -6.56 -0.93 0.40
N GLY A 137 -6.00 -1.98 -0.16
CA GLY A 137 -4.56 -2.19 -0.15
C GLY A 137 -3.94 -2.07 -1.54
N ILE A 138 -2.78 -1.42 -1.65
CA ILE A 138 -2.10 -1.17 -2.92
C ILE A 138 -0.76 -1.90 -2.93
N CYS A 139 -0.47 -2.69 -3.96
CA CYS A 139 0.77 -3.46 -4.10
C CYS A 139 1.02 -4.39 -2.89
N GLY A 140 2.16 -4.24 -2.21
CA GLY A 140 2.44 -4.93 -0.94
C GLY A 140 1.41 -4.63 0.14
N GLY A 141 0.92 -3.38 0.21
CA GLY A 141 -0.24 -3.02 1.04
C GLY A 141 -1.48 -3.86 0.70
N GLY A 142 -1.67 -4.22 -0.58
CA GLY A 142 -2.74 -5.13 -1.02
C GLY A 142 -2.60 -6.54 -0.43
N GLY A 143 -1.38 -7.10 -0.46
CA GLY A 143 -1.11 -8.39 0.18
C GLY A 143 -1.35 -8.35 1.69
N TYR A 144 -0.87 -7.32 2.37
CA TYR A 144 -1.06 -7.21 3.82
C TYR A 144 -2.51 -6.87 4.21
N THR A 145 -3.23 -6.07 3.42
CA THR A 145 -4.66 -5.81 3.65
C THR A 145 -5.48 -7.10 3.49
N THR A 146 -5.17 -7.89 2.48
CA THR A 146 -5.77 -9.21 2.28
C THR A 146 -5.51 -10.11 3.50
N ALA A 147 -4.25 -10.21 3.96
CA ALA A 147 -3.89 -11.01 5.13
C ALA A 147 -4.58 -10.52 6.41
N CYS A 148 -4.65 -9.20 6.63
CA CYS A 148 -5.38 -8.61 7.75
C CYS A 148 -6.87 -9.02 7.73
N SER A 149 -7.51 -8.93 6.57
CA SER A 149 -8.94 -9.22 6.38
C SER A 149 -9.30 -10.70 6.55
N GLN A 150 -8.32 -11.61 6.50
CA GLN A 150 -8.53 -13.02 6.81
C GLN A 150 -9.05 -13.20 8.24
N THR A 151 -8.61 -12.38 9.17
CA THR A 151 -8.93 -12.51 10.60
C THR A 151 -9.62 -11.27 11.20
N ASP A 152 -9.33 -10.06 10.76
CA ASP A 152 -9.97 -8.85 11.26
C ASP A 152 -11.34 -8.61 10.60
N LYS A 153 -12.39 -9.12 11.24
CA LYS A 153 -13.78 -9.06 10.73
C LYS A 153 -14.48 -7.72 10.96
N ARG A 154 -13.77 -6.72 11.48
CA ARG A 154 -14.23 -5.33 11.51
C ARG A 154 -14.18 -4.71 10.12
N ILE A 155 -13.33 -5.22 9.23
CA ILE A 155 -13.28 -4.88 7.80
C ILE A 155 -14.47 -5.57 7.12
N LYS A 156 -15.38 -4.78 6.54
CA LYS A 156 -16.63 -5.25 5.95
C LYS A 156 -16.56 -5.47 4.45
N ALA A 157 -15.66 -4.75 3.77
CA ALA A 157 -15.40 -4.92 2.34
C ALA A 157 -13.90 -4.72 2.07
N VAL A 158 -13.31 -5.56 1.24
CA VAL A 158 -11.88 -5.61 0.96
C VAL A 158 -11.63 -5.34 -0.51
N ALA A 159 -10.84 -4.31 -0.81
CA ALA A 159 -10.37 -4.05 -2.16
C ALA A 159 -8.84 -4.09 -2.21
N THR A 160 -8.29 -4.58 -3.32
CA THR A 160 -6.86 -4.51 -3.61
C THR A 160 -6.61 -3.91 -4.98
N LEU A 161 -5.53 -3.14 -5.12
CA LEU A 161 -5.04 -2.63 -6.38
C LEU A 161 -3.64 -3.18 -6.63
N SER A 162 -3.46 -3.91 -7.74
CA SER A 162 -2.18 -4.51 -8.12
C SER A 162 -1.55 -5.30 -6.96
N MET A 163 -2.33 -6.19 -6.32
CA MET A 163 -1.89 -6.93 -5.13
C MET A 163 -0.55 -7.60 -5.34
N PHE A 164 0.37 -7.44 -4.37
CA PHE A 164 1.71 -7.99 -4.41
C PHE A 164 1.96 -8.89 -3.19
N ASN A 165 2.27 -10.16 -3.43
CA ASN A 165 2.60 -11.13 -2.40
C ASN A 165 4.08 -11.00 -2.01
N SER A 166 4.35 -10.12 -1.04
CA SER A 166 5.73 -9.80 -0.61
C SER A 166 6.51 -11.03 -0.18
N GLY A 167 5.89 -11.95 0.56
CA GLY A 167 6.54 -13.17 1.01
C GLY A 167 6.92 -14.10 -0.13
N ARG A 168 5.99 -14.36 -1.05
CA ARG A 168 6.25 -15.19 -2.24
C ARG A 168 7.41 -14.66 -3.07
N VAL A 169 7.41 -13.34 -3.36
CA VAL A 169 8.50 -12.74 -4.17
C VAL A 169 9.83 -12.77 -3.43
N ARG A 170 9.86 -12.51 -2.12
CA ARG A 170 11.11 -12.60 -1.35
C ARG A 170 11.61 -14.03 -1.23
N ARG A 171 10.73 -15.02 -1.16
CA ARG A 171 11.07 -16.45 -1.10
C ARG A 171 11.44 -17.01 -2.48
N ASN A 172 10.57 -16.85 -3.46
CA ASN A 172 10.69 -17.51 -4.76
C ASN A 172 11.37 -16.66 -5.85
N GLY A 173 11.61 -15.36 -5.58
CA GLY A 173 11.99 -14.38 -6.58
C GLY A 173 10.82 -13.89 -7.43
N PHE A 174 11.07 -12.85 -8.20
CA PHE A 174 10.07 -12.32 -9.14
C PHE A 174 9.75 -13.37 -10.21
N LEU A 175 8.48 -13.55 -10.51
CA LEU A 175 7.97 -14.61 -11.40
C LEU A 175 8.38 -16.04 -10.96
N ASP A 176 8.61 -16.24 -9.66
CA ASP A 176 9.05 -17.53 -9.06
C ASP A 176 10.37 -18.09 -9.64
N LYS A 177 11.26 -17.24 -10.16
CA LYS A 177 12.48 -17.63 -10.90
C LYS A 177 13.74 -17.81 -10.05
N GLN A 178 13.66 -17.70 -8.72
CA GLN A 178 14.83 -17.78 -7.82
C GLN A 178 14.63 -18.80 -6.69
N LYS A 179 13.96 -19.89 -6.97
CA LYS A 179 13.71 -20.96 -5.98
C LYS A 179 14.97 -21.72 -5.58
N ASP A 180 15.93 -21.81 -6.47
CA ASP A 180 17.24 -22.45 -6.29
C ASP A 180 18.12 -21.72 -5.28
N THR A 181 17.96 -20.39 -5.12
CA THR A 181 18.78 -19.56 -4.21
C THR A 181 18.11 -19.25 -2.87
N ILE A 182 17.00 -19.91 -2.53
CA ILE A 182 16.24 -19.68 -1.28
C ILE A 182 17.15 -19.80 -0.05
N GLN A 183 17.93 -20.89 0.04
CA GLN A 183 18.77 -21.16 1.21
C GLN A 183 19.91 -20.12 1.35
N GLU A 184 20.50 -19.68 0.26
CA GLU A 184 21.55 -18.63 0.26
C GLU A 184 20.98 -17.31 0.80
N ARG A 185 19.78 -16.93 0.37
CA ARG A 185 19.12 -15.70 0.83
C ARG A 185 18.69 -15.78 2.30
N LEU A 186 18.29 -16.96 2.79
CA LEU A 186 18.02 -17.18 4.20
C LEU A 186 19.29 -17.05 5.05
N ILE A 187 20.42 -17.63 4.58
CA ILE A 187 21.71 -17.47 5.27
C ILE A 187 22.17 -16.01 5.27
N LYS A 188 22.05 -15.31 4.13
CA LYS A 188 22.34 -13.86 4.04
C LYS A 188 21.53 -13.06 5.06
N SER A 189 20.24 -13.36 5.17
CA SER A 189 19.36 -12.68 6.11
C SER A 189 19.72 -12.99 7.58
N ALA A 190 20.07 -14.24 7.90
CA ALA A 190 20.51 -14.63 9.22
C ALA A 190 21.82 -13.89 9.60
N ASN A 191 22.77 -13.79 8.68
CA ASN A 191 24.01 -13.04 8.88
C ASN A 191 23.74 -11.53 9.08
N ALA A 192 22.81 -10.95 8.30
CA ALA A 192 22.40 -9.56 8.51
C ALA A 192 21.75 -9.36 9.89
N ARG A 193 20.99 -10.34 10.39
CA ARG A 193 20.44 -10.31 11.75
C ARG A 193 21.52 -10.34 12.83
N ASN A 194 22.60 -11.09 12.62
CA ASN A 194 23.75 -11.07 13.56
C ASN A 194 24.41 -9.70 13.58
N LYS A 195 24.61 -9.06 12.42
CA LYS A 195 25.15 -7.70 12.32
C LYS A 195 24.28 -6.66 13.03
N GLU A 196 22.95 -6.79 12.98
CA GLU A 196 22.04 -5.93 13.76
C GLU A 196 22.35 -5.98 15.27
N LEU A 197 22.76 -7.14 15.84
CA LEU A 197 23.16 -7.27 17.23
C LEU A 197 24.46 -6.52 17.56
N GLU A 198 25.30 -6.30 16.56
CA GLU A 198 26.53 -5.54 16.64
C GLU A 198 26.32 -4.04 16.33
N GLY A 199 25.08 -3.64 16.00
CA GLY A 199 24.71 -2.27 15.69
C GLY A 199 24.84 -1.88 14.21
N GLU A 200 25.20 -2.84 13.32
CA GLU A 200 25.29 -2.63 11.88
C GLU A 200 23.98 -3.07 11.19
N ILE A 201 23.24 -2.11 10.59
CA ILE A 201 22.02 -2.41 9.85
C ILE A 201 22.33 -2.53 8.36
N VAL A 202 22.02 -3.69 7.77
CA VAL A 202 22.19 -3.94 6.34
C VAL A 202 20.86 -3.74 5.62
N TYR A 203 20.85 -2.94 4.55
CA TYR A 203 19.67 -2.63 3.77
C TYR A 203 19.73 -3.23 2.37
N GLU A 204 18.57 -3.53 1.81
CA GLU A 204 18.35 -3.85 0.41
C GLU A 204 17.21 -2.97 -0.14
N GLY A 205 17.24 -2.72 -1.44
CA GLY A 205 16.21 -1.93 -2.11
C GLY A 205 16.24 -2.11 -3.62
N PHE A 206 15.24 -1.58 -4.32
CA PHE A 206 15.18 -1.66 -5.77
C PHE A 206 15.64 -0.37 -6.47
N LEU A 207 15.71 0.76 -5.74
CA LEU A 207 16.21 2.02 -6.29
C LEU A 207 17.73 2.05 -6.16
N PRO A 208 18.49 2.18 -7.27
CA PRO A 208 19.92 2.37 -7.22
C PRO A 208 20.28 3.78 -6.72
N ASP A 209 21.45 3.91 -6.11
CA ASP A 209 22.04 5.19 -5.71
C ASP A 209 22.66 5.88 -6.95
N MET A 210 21.84 6.62 -7.67
CA MET A 210 22.17 7.31 -8.92
C MET A 210 21.55 8.71 -8.93
N ASN A 211 22.18 9.66 -9.61
CA ASN A 211 21.54 10.93 -9.88
C ASN A 211 20.41 10.80 -10.92
N ASP A 212 19.61 11.85 -11.11
CA ASP A 212 18.40 11.76 -11.96
C ASP A 212 18.72 11.46 -13.43
N GLU A 213 19.86 11.91 -13.98
CA GLU A 213 20.25 11.62 -15.36
C GLU A 213 20.68 10.15 -15.52
N GLU A 214 21.48 9.63 -14.60
CA GLU A 214 21.91 8.23 -14.58
C GLU A 214 20.70 7.31 -14.37
N LEU A 215 19.82 7.67 -13.44
CA LEU A 215 18.62 6.90 -13.14
C LEU A 215 17.65 6.85 -14.33
N THR A 216 17.53 7.96 -15.08
CA THR A 216 16.73 8.00 -16.31
C THR A 216 17.30 7.08 -17.37
N LYS A 217 18.62 7.12 -17.62
CA LYS A 217 19.29 6.24 -18.58
C LYS A 217 19.17 4.76 -18.18
N TYR A 218 19.32 4.48 -16.88
CA TYR A 218 19.15 3.12 -16.36
C TYR A 218 17.72 2.63 -16.55
N MET A 219 16.73 3.43 -16.20
CA MET A 219 15.31 3.13 -16.40
C MET A 219 14.98 2.84 -17.88
N GLU A 220 15.50 3.64 -18.81
CA GLU A 220 15.29 3.46 -20.25
C GLU A 220 15.90 2.14 -20.78
N SER A 221 16.95 1.64 -20.13
CA SER A 221 17.58 0.36 -20.47
C SER A 221 16.79 -0.87 -20.01
N LEU A 222 15.82 -0.70 -19.10
CA LEU A 222 15.04 -1.80 -18.55
C LEU A 222 13.87 -2.19 -19.48
N PRO A 223 13.48 -3.47 -19.50
CA PRO A 223 12.26 -3.89 -20.16
C PRO A 223 11.04 -3.25 -19.49
N GLU A 224 9.95 -3.13 -20.25
CA GLU A 224 8.66 -2.70 -19.71
C GLU A 224 8.21 -3.63 -18.57
N GLY A 225 7.67 -3.03 -17.50
CA GLY A 225 7.17 -3.78 -16.35
C GLY A 225 7.45 -3.10 -15.02
N LEU A 226 7.28 -3.85 -13.93
CA LEU A 226 7.30 -3.36 -12.56
C LEU A 226 8.55 -2.53 -12.21
N TYR A 227 9.75 -2.99 -12.61
CA TYR A 227 10.99 -2.31 -12.23
C TYR A 227 11.17 -0.98 -12.94
N LYS A 228 10.93 -0.92 -14.25
CA LYS A 228 10.99 0.32 -15.03
C LYS A 228 10.00 1.35 -14.52
N ASP A 229 8.75 0.96 -14.36
CA ASP A 229 7.69 1.82 -13.86
C ASP A 229 7.94 2.24 -12.40
N GLY A 230 8.53 1.34 -11.59
CA GLY A 230 8.92 1.62 -10.21
C GLY A 230 9.98 2.70 -10.10
N ILE A 231 11.00 2.67 -10.96
CA ILE A 231 12.02 3.72 -11.02
C ILE A 231 11.40 5.03 -11.46
N TYR A 232 10.56 5.03 -12.50
CA TYR A 232 9.84 6.23 -12.93
C TYR A 232 9.01 6.82 -11.78
N TYR A 233 8.21 6.00 -11.11
CA TYR A 233 7.30 6.44 -10.07
C TYR A 233 8.03 6.90 -8.79
N CYS A 234 8.82 6.00 -8.20
CA CYS A 234 9.45 6.23 -6.90
C CYS A 234 10.77 7.01 -6.98
N GLY A 235 11.53 6.84 -8.05
CA GLY A 235 12.85 7.42 -8.22
C GLY A 235 12.85 8.79 -8.91
N LEU A 236 11.86 9.06 -9.77
CA LEU A 236 11.82 10.27 -10.60
C LEU A 236 10.55 11.10 -10.35
N ARG A 237 9.42 10.73 -10.95
CA ARG A 237 8.22 11.57 -11.06
C ARG A 237 7.54 11.86 -9.73
N TYR A 238 7.29 10.83 -8.92
CA TYR A 238 6.56 10.92 -7.66
C TYR A 238 7.45 10.56 -6.46
N ARG A 239 8.74 10.89 -6.58
CA ARG A 239 9.73 10.70 -5.53
C ARG A 239 9.30 11.41 -4.25
N HIS A 240 9.42 10.71 -3.13
CA HIS A 240 9.25 11.31 -1.81
C HIS A 240 10.48 10.97 -0.95
N PRO A 241 11.04 11.91 -0.16
CA PRO A 241 12.31 11.69 0.55
C PRO A 241 12.27 10.56 1.58
N LYS A 242 11.07 10.19 2.05
CA LYS A 242 10.87 9.08 3.00
C LYS A 242 10.43 7.77 2.34
N ALA A 243 10.23 7.75 1.01
CA ALA A 243 9.90 6.56 0.24
C ALA A 243 11.16 6.05 -0.46
N THR A 244 11.92 5.21 0.21
CA THR A 244 13.25 4.77 -0.26
C THR A 244 13.19 3.51 -1.11
N GLY A 245 12.07 2.78 -1.10
CA GLY A 245 11.98 1.45 -1.72
C GLY A 245 12.89 0.39 -1.08
N SER A 246 13.47 0.72 0.08
CA SER A 246 14.43 -0.13 0.78
C SER A 246 13.81 -0.79 2.02
N TYR A 247 14.45 -1.85 2.49
CA TYR A 247 14.08 -2.59 3.70
C TYR A 247 15.34 -3.24 4.31
N THR A 248 15.29 -3.61 5.59
CA THR A 248 16.43 -4.29 6.23
C THR A 248 16.57 -5.71 5.68
N THR A 249 17.80 -6.14 5.36
CA THR A 249 18.08 -7.50 4.86
C THR A 249 17.63 -8.57 5.87
N ALA A 250 17.73 -8.30 7.16
CA ALA A 250 17.24 -9.18 8.22
C ALA A 250 15.72 -9.42 8.17
N SER A 251 14.94 -8.54 7.52
CA SER A 251 13.50 -8.71 7.33
C SER A 251 13.13 -9.95 6.51
N PHE A 252 14.03 -10.45 5.66
CA PHE A 252 13.78 -11.67 4.87
C PHE A 252 13.44 -12.89 5.74
N ILE A 253 13.99 -12.98 6.96
CA ILE A 253 13.67 -14.09 7.89
C ILE A 253 12.15 -14.22 8.12
N LYS A 254 11.46 -13.07 8.21
CA LYS A 254 10.00 -13.05 8.40
C LYS A 254 9.24 -13.02 7.07
N LEU A 255 9.74 -12.27 6.10
CA LEU A 255 9.12 -12.16 4.78
C LEU A 255 9.06 -13.49 4.04
N MET A 256 10.15 -14.27 4.04
CA MET A 256 10.20 -15.55 3.32
C MET A 256 9.35 -16.64 3.96
N ALA A 257 8.98 -16.49 5.23
CA ALA A 257 8.06 -17.37 5.93
C ALA A 257 6.58 -16.99 5.77
N PHE A 258 6.31 -15.83 5.16
CA PHE A 258 4.95 -15.31 4.96
C PHE A 258 4.43 -15.66 3.56
N ASP A 259 3.15 -15.97 3.47
CA ASP A 259 2.42 -16.05 2.21
C ASP A 259 0.96 -15.61 2.43
N VAL A 260 0.53 -14.59 1.70
CA VAL A 260 -0.86 -14.12 1.81
C VAL A 260 -1.86 -15.16 1.32
N GLU A 261 -1.42 -16.07 0.45
CA GLU A 261 -2.28 -17.07 -0.17
C GLU A 261 -2.62 -18.25 0.77
N ASP A 262 -1.89 -18.40 1.90
CA ASP A 262 -2.04 -19.57 2.78
C ASP A 262 -3.44 -19.70 3.38
N ARG A 263 -4.13 -18.61 3.65
CA ARG A 263 -5.43 -18.60 4.33
C ARG A 263 -6.49 -17.73 3.63
N MET A 264 -6.46 -17.68 2.31
CA MET A 264 -7.47 -16.97 1.51
C MET A 264 -8.90 -17.51 1.73
N ASP A 265 -9.03 -18.76 2.18
CA ASP A 265 -10.29 -19.39 2.57
C ASP A 265 -11.01 -18.69 3.74
N LEU A 266 -10.27 -17.94 4.57
CA LEU A 266 -10.83 -17.17 5.68
C LEU A 266 -11.50 -15.86 5.27
N ILE A 267 -11.28 -15.39 4.04
CA ILE A 267 -11.97 -14.19 3.55
C ILE A 267 -13.40 -14.54 3.21
N ASN A 268 -14.34 -14.01 4.00
CA ASN A 268 -15.78 -14.19 3.81
C ASN A 268 -16.49 -12.86 3.51
N GLN A 269 -15.75 -11.74 3.55
CA GLN A 269 -16.24 -10.42 3.17
C GLN A 269 -16.33 -10.29 1.64
N PRO A 270 -17.10 -9.33 1.10
CA PRO A 270 -16.97 -8.90 -0.28
C PRO A 270 -15.51 -8.56 -0.61
N LEU A 271 -15.01 -9.09 -1.74
CA LEU A 271 -13.62 -8.97 -2.18
C LEU A 271 -13.54 -8.47 -3.62
N LEU A 272 -12.91 -7.32 -3.81
CA LEU A 272 -12.56 -6.79 -5.13
C LEU A 272 -11.04 -6.81 -5.32
N MET A 273 -10.57 -7.50 -6.36
CA MET A 273 -9.15 -7.47 -6.72
C MET A 273 -8.99 -6.79 -8.09
N ILE A 274 -8.31 -5.65 -8.11
CA ILE A 274 -8.06 -4.83 -9.30
C ILE A 274 -6.61 -5.00 -9.72
N ALA A 275 -6.35 -5.20 -11.02
CA ALA A 275 -5.00 -5.24 -11.56
C ALA A 275 -4.97 -4.76 -13.00
N GLY A 276 -3.82 -4.30 -13.48
CA GLY A 276 -3.60 -4.06 -14.90
C GLY A 276 -3.52 -5.37 -15.69
N SER A 277 -4.12 -5.42 -16.89
CA SER A 277 -4.07 -6.63 -17.73
C SER A 277 -2.67 -6.95 -18.25
N ASN A 278 -1.80 -5.91 -18.36
CA ASN A 278 -0.41 -6.03 -18.78
C ASN A 278 0.58 -6.03 -17.59
N ALA A 279 0.08 -6.14 -16.35
CA ALA A 279 0.96 -6.20 -15.18
C ALA A 279 1.70 -7.54 -15.14
N ASP A 280 3.03 -7.50 -15.11
CA ASP A 280 3.90 -8.67 -14.92
C ASP A 280 3.75 -9.32 -13.54
N THR A 281 3.06 -8.65 -12.61
CA THR A 281 2.66 -9.12 -11.28
C THR A 281 1.26 -9.75 -11.23
N LEU A 282 0.52 -9.76 -12.34
CA LEU A 282 -0.88 -10.19 -12.39
C LEU A 282 -1.10 -11.62 -11.87
N TYR A 283 -0.09 -12.49 -12.03
CA TYR A 283 -0.16 -13.88 -11.55
C TYR A 283 -0.46 -13.97 -10.04
N MET A 284 0.13 -13.09 -9.22
CA MET A 284 -0.11 -13.08 -7.77
C MET A 284 -1.56 -12.73 -7.44
N THR A 285 -2.14 -11.75 -8.14
CA THR A 285 -3.54 -11.36 -7.96
C THR A 285 -4.48 -12.50 -8.36
N LYS A 286 -4.22 -13.16 -9.50
CA LYS A 286 -5.03 -14.29 -9.98
C LYS A 286 -4.99 -15.48 -9.03
N ASP A 287 -3.80 -15.88 -8.61
CA ASP A 287 -3.61 -17.02 -7.70
C ASP A 287 -4.32 -16.79 -6.35
N ALA A 288 -4.19 -15.58 -5.78
CA ALA A 288 -4.90 -15.22 -4.56
C ALA A 288 -6.43 -15.17 -4.76
N PHE A 289 -6.90 -14.63 -5.88
CA PHE A 289 -8.33 -14.58 -6.19
C PHE A 289 -8.94 -15.98 -6.29
N GLU A 290 -8.26 -16.92 -6.95
CA GLU A 290 -8.72 -18.31 -7.06
C GLU A 290 -8.84 -18.97 -5.68
N LYS A 291 -7.86 -18.74 -4.80
CA LYS A 291 -7.82 -19.31 -3.43
C LYS A 291 -8.81 -18.67 -2.46
N ALA A 292 -9.40 -17.52 -2.78
CA ALA A 292 -10.42 -16.85 -1.97
C ALA A 292 -11.77 -17.61 -2.06
N THR A 293 -11.85 -18.78 -1.46
CA THR A 293 -13.01 -19.66 -1.52
C THR A 293 -14.04 -19.41 -0.42
N GLY A 294 -13.69 -18.61 0.60
CA GLY A 294 -14.58 -18.30 1.72
C GLY A 294 -15.69 -17.29 1.38
N THR A 295 -15.59 -16.58 0.27
CA THR A 295 -16.59 -15.64 -0.20
C THR A 295 -17.08 -15.99 -1.61
N LYS A 296 -18.39 -15.82 -1.82
CA LYS A 296 -19.01 -15.86 -3.18
C LYS A 296 -19.13 -14.47 -3.80
N ASN A 297 -19.09 -13.42 -2.96
CA ASN A 297 -19.11 -12.03 -3.41
C ASN A 297 -17.67 -11.58 -3.65
N LYS A 298 -17.09 -12.03 -4.77
CA LYS A 298 -15.74 -11.64 -5.19
C LYS A 298 -15.67 -11.32 -6.67
N GLU A 299 -14.88 -10.32 -7.01
CA GLU A 299 -14.66 -9.88 -8.37
C GLU A 299 -13.18 -9.65 -8.64
N LEU A 300 -12.72 -10.09 -9.82
CA LEU A 300 -11.42 -9.74 -10.40
C LEU A 300 -11.67 -8.75 -11.54
N TYR A 301 -11.26 -7.49 -11.35
CA TYR A 301 -11.40 -6.43 -12.34
C TYR A 301 -10.06 -6.11 -12.99
N LEU A 302 -9.94 -6.35 -14.29
CA LEU A 302 -8.73 -6.09 -15.06
C LEU A 302 -8.85 -4.77 -15.82
N ILE A 303 -7.87 -3.88 -15.62
CA ILE A 303 -7.76 -2.61 -16.36
C ILE A 303 -6.97 -2.90 -17.63
N GLU A 304 -7.66 -2.89 -18.75
CA GLU A 304 -7.07 -3.19 -20.05
C GLU A 304 -5.91 -2.28 -20.40
N GLY A 305 -4.77 -2.89 -20.78
CA GLY A 305 -3.54 -2.21 -21.19
C GLY A 305 -2.68 -1.65 -20.06
N ALA A 306 -3.18 -1.59 -18.82
CA ALA A 306 -2.42 -1.05 -17.70
C ALA A 306 -1.34 -2.03 -17.21
N THR A 307 -0.19 -1.51 -16.82
CA THR A 307 0.81 -2.22 -16.03
C THR A 307 0.52 -2.10 -14.53
N HIS A 308 1.37 -2.69 -13.67
CA HIS A 308 1.22 -2.64 -12.21
C HIS A 308 1.16 -1.19 -11.68
N ILE A 309 2.17 -0.39 -12.02
CA ILE A 309 2.38 0.96 -11.44
C ILE A 309 1.64 2.05 -12.22
N GLN A 310 1.32 1.84 -13.49
CA GLN A 310 0.51 2.82 -14.24
C GLN A 310 -0.86 3.04 -13.60
N THR A 311 -1.40 2.07 -12.89
CA THR A 311 -2.63 2.23 -12.09
C THR A 311 -2.50 3.20 -10.91
N TYR A 312 -1.27 3.66 -10.58
CA TYR A 312 -1.04 4.59 -9.46
C TYR A 312 -1.16 6.05 -9.85
N TRP A 313 -0.98 6.37 -11.11
CA TRP A 313 -0.81 7.76 -11.52
C TRP A 313 -1.40 8.12 -12.90
N LYS A 314 -1.55 7.16 -13.82
CA LYS A 314 -2.13 7.44 -15.13
C LYS A 314 -3.61 7.73 -14.98
N GLU A 315 -4.01 8.96 -15.28
CA GLU A 315 -5.35 9.50 -15.03
C GLU A 315 -6.45 8.56 -15.54
N GLU A 316 -6.34 8.11 -16.79
CA GLU A 316 -7.31 7.18 -17.40
C GLU A 316 -7.48 5.86 -16.63
N TYR A 317 -6.41 5.36 -15.99
CA TYR A 317 -6.46 4.12 -15.21
C TYR A 317 -6.93 4.39 -13.77
N VAL A 318 -6.48 5.52 -13.18
CA VAL A 318 -6.95 5.95 -11.86
C VAL A 318 -8.46 6.16 -11.88
N GLU A 319 -9.02 6.81 -12.91
CA GLU A 319 -10.46 7.00 -13.06
C GLU A 319 -11.23 5.67 -13.14
N LYS A 320 -10.73 4.70 -13.90
CA LYS A 320 -11.33 3.35 -13.98
C LYS A 320 -11.34 2.66 -12.62
N VAL A 321 -10.22 2.75 -11.88
CA VAL A 321 -10.11 2.20 -10.52
C VAL A 321 -11.11 2.88 -9.59
N VAL A 322 -11.15 4.22 -9.58
CA VAL A 322 -12.03 5.00 -8.69
C VAL A 322 -13.50 4.69 -8.96
N ASN A 323 -13.90 4.61 -10.23
CA ASN A 323 -15.28 4.25 -10.60
C ASN A 323 -15.62 2.84 -10.11
N LYS A 324 -14.71 1.88 -10.26
CA LYS A 324 -14.92 0.51 -9.78
C LYS A 324 -15.00 0.43 -8.25
N LEU A 325 -14.14 1.18 -7.54
CA LEU A 325 -14.19 1.29 -6.07
C LEU A 325 -15.49 1.96 -5.59
N LYS A 326 -15.98 2.98 -6.31
CA LYS A 326 -17.25 3.65 -6.02
C LYS A 326 -18.40 2.64 -6.02
N ASP A 327 -18.50 1.84 -7.08
CA ASP A 327 -19.56 0.84 -7.19
C ASP A 327 -19.42 -0.22 -6.09
N PHE A 328 -18.22 -0.78 -5.93
CA PHE A 328 -17.96 -1.83 -4.96
C PHE A 328 -18.21 -1.40 -3.50
N PHE A 329 -17.63 -0.29 -3.06
CA PHE A 329 -17.85 0.19 -1.69
C PHE A 329 -19.26 0.74 -1.49
N GLY A 330 -19.87 1.34 -2.53
CA GLY A 330 -21.25 1.81 -2.47
C GLY A 330 -22.28 0.69 -2.27
N GLU A 331 -22.01 -0.52 -2.80
CA GLU A 331 -22.85 -1.70 -2.61
C GLU A 331 -22.63 -2.43 -1.29
N ASN A 332 -21.43 -2.30 -0.69
CA ASN A 332 -21.00 -3.16 0.41
C ASN A 332 -20.72 -2.42 1.74
N LEU A 333 -20.77 -1.09 1.76
CA LEU A 333 -20.64 -0.21 2.92
C LEU A 333 -21.83 0.77 3.02
#